data_e3fbbaacfcc1acb6c40c78cd4944bd89
#
_entry.id   e3fbbaacfcc1acb6c40c78cd4944bd89
#
_cell.length_a   1.000
_cell.length_b   1.000
_cell.length_c   1.000
_cell.angle_alpha   90.00
_cell.angle_beta   90.00
_cell.angle_gamma   90.00
#
_symmetry.space_group_name_H-M   'P 1'
#
loop_
_entity.id
_entity.type
_entity.pdbx_description
1 polymer ?
#
loop_
_entity_poly.entity_id
_entity_poly.type
_entity_poly.pdbx_seq_one_letter_code
_entity_poly.pdbx_strand_id
1 'polypeptide(L)'
;MDIFVILLDTIYFIEVRRMKKQIISNAFLFLSIMVYVVLFKTIFGQSNLMVGVTVLIIGLVTSEKDMTQNLKLLFIKLLFILLYMGLASYLITVSAFLTMLISIPFIFFMTYWTTINGKKTYHFPYLLGYLFLLLSAPVSDIKMLPGRLISLAIGALLIVLLQYVMNKDTYKKILKNENETALELVEKRIDRILSQDYSIHPEEIDVLKLGMKRFMKVTFERRNLRTTLTTDSMYRVSEIISLHKIYYLLTDVSNYYEAGETSEELLLDLKLLVQGLKNEDYAIAAKIFDKWDEKVLPDFMQKIKQALKILKLSEQDVYPEYKENILHQILQIDTKSLSFKFAMRVTILLSAALFYTTFFNLEYGRWLCFTLLALVQPSYEESNKKTWMRFTGTLFGVILFLILFTIFKSSTSRTLIVMITSYVNMFFNRYDYKMIATTIQSLGAAVIGTTGLIVAQNRVGFVLLGGIVAFLGNRYLFTIREKEAHTYLMDLYEKYKHYLLGNEKYPHTVIVEAYHALEMAGDDNKYREWLNVSFDALTNPIQ
;
A
#
# COMPACT_ATOMS: atom_id res chain seq x y z
N MET A 1 -44.70 0.58 10.25
CA MET A 1 -43.82 0.82 11.42
C MET A 1 -42.94 -0.39 11.73
N ASP A 2 -43.45 -1.61 11.54
CA ASP A 2 -42.73 -2.84 11.89
C ASP A 2 -41.51 -3.16 11.01
N ILE A 3 -41.55 -2.83 9.71
CA ILE A 3 -40.41 -3.09 8.78
C ILE A 3 -39.19 -2.22 9.11
N PHE A 4 -39.42 -0.97 9.55
CA PHE A 4 -38.36 -0.05 9.92
C PHE A 4 -37.67 -0.45 11.24
N VAL A 5 -38.43 -0.99 12.18
CA VAL A 5 -37.91 -1.53 13.46
C VAL A 5 -37.10 -2.79 13.20
N ILE A 6 -37.55 -3.70 12.35
CA ILE A 6 -36.83 -4.93 11.96
C ILE A 6 -35.52 -4.58 11.22
N LEU A 7 -35.55 -3.57 10.36
CA LEU A 7 -34.36 -3.09 9.65
C LEU A 7 -33.34 -2.47 10.62
N LEU A 8 -33.78 -1.66 11.57
CA LEU A 8 -32.94 -1.07 12.62
C LEU A 8 -32.32 -2.15 13.52
N ASP A 9 -33.11 -3.14 13.94
CA ASP A 9 -32.63 -4.26 14.75
C ASP A 9 -31.64 -5.12 13.97
N THR A 10 -31.87 -5.35 12.68
CA THR A 10 -30.93 -6.10 11.82
C THR A 10 -29.63 -5.36 11.62
N ILE A 11 -29.67 -4.05 11.35
CA ILE A 11 -28.47 -3.20 11.23
C ILE A 11 -27.71 -3.16 12.55
N TYR A 12 -28.41 -2.95 13.68
CA TYR A 12 -27.81 -2.96 15.01
C TYR A 12 -27.14 -4.30 15.33
N PHE A 13 -27.79 -5.43 15.01
CA PHE A 13 -27.25 -6.77 15.22
C PHE A 13 -26.01 -7.03 14.36
N ILE A 14 -26.00 -6.58 13.11
CA ILE A 14 -24.84 -6.67 12.19
C ILE A 14 -23.68 -5.83 12.72
N GLU A 15 -23.95 -4.59 13.17
CA GLU A 15 -22.91 -3.71 13.74
C GLU A 15 -22.32 -4.28 15.03
N VAL A 16 -23.15 -4.78 15.94
CA VAL A 16 -22.70 -5.41 17.19
C VAL A 16 -21.86 -6.66 16.89
N ARG A 17 -22.25 -7.48 15.91
CA ARG A 17 -21.50 -8.67 15.51
C ARG A 17 -20.15 -8.28 14.86
N ARG A 18 -20.13 -7.23 14.05
CA ARG A 18 -18.92 -6.66 13.45
C ARG A 18 -17.97 -6.11 14.52
N MET A 19 -18.50 -5.35 15.48
CA MET A 19 -17.71 -4.84 16.61
C MET A 19 -17.11 -5.97 17.46
N LYS A 20 -17.90 -7.00 17.82
CA LYS A 20 -17.39 -8.17 18.57
C LYS A 20 -16.24 -8.86 17.81
N LYS A 21 -16.39 -9.08 16.50
CA LYS A 21 -15.34 -9.68 15.67
C LYS A 21 -14.07 -8.82 15.65
N GLN A 22 -14.22 -7.51 15.57
CA GLN A 22 -13.10 -6.57 15.59
C GLN A 22 -12.39 -6.54 16.96
N ILE A 23 -13.14 -6.55 18.07
CA ILE A 23 -12.59 -6.62 19.43
C ILE A 23 -11.76 -7.90 19.62
N ILE A 24 -12.29 -9.05 19.23
CA ILE A 24 -11.60 -10.33 19.35
C ILE A 24 -10.33 -10.35 18.47
N SER A 25 -10.42 -9.88 17.23
CA SER A 25 -9.29 -9.80 16.32
C SER A 25 -8.18 -8.87 16.85
N ASN A 26 -8.54 -7.70 17.35
CA ASN A 26 -7.60 -6.75 17.92
C ASN A 26 -6.99 -7.27 19.23
N ALA A 27 -7.76 -7.97 20.07
CA ALA A 27 -7.24 -8.60 21.29
C ALA A 27 -6.22 -9.71 20.96
N PHE A 28 -6.53 -10.55 19.97
CA PHE A 28 -5.60 -11.59 19.51
C PHE A 28 -4.31 -10.98 18.94
N LEU A 29 -4.42 -9.97 18.10
CA LEU A 29 -3.26 -9.25 17.55
C LEU A 29 -2.42 -8.60 18.66
N PHE A 30 -3.07 -7.93 19.62
CA PHE A 30 -2.40 -7.31 20.77
C PHE A 30 -1.62 -8.35 21.61
N LEU A 31 -2.26 -9.46 21.95
CA LEU A 31 -1.61 -10.56 22.69
C LEU A 31 -0.43 -11.16 21.90
N SER A 32 -0.60 -11.37 20.60
CA SER A 32 0.48 -11.85 19.71
C SER A 32 1.67 -10.91 19.70
N ILE A 33 1.43 -9.58 19.64
CA ILE A 33 2.48 -8.56 19.74
C ILE A 33 3.20 -8.63 21.09
N MET A 34 2.45 -8.75 22.19
CA MET A 34 3.04 -8.85 23.54
C MET A 34 3.91 -10.09 23.70
N VAL A 35 3.40 -11.24 23.26
CA VAL A 35 4.16 -12.51 23.29
C VAL A 35 5.43 -12.38 22.44
N TYR A 36 5.33 -11.84 21.23
CA TYR A 36 6.49 -11.62 20.36
C TYR A 36 7.56 -10.73 21.02
N VAL A 37 7.16 -9.59 21.62
CA VAL A 37 8.08 -8.64 22.27
C VAL A 37 8.78 -9.31 23.47
N VAL A 38 8.05 -10.07 24.28
CA VAL A 38 8.62 -10.82 25.41
C VAL A 38 9.60 -11.87 24.93
N LEU A 39 9.23 -12.69 23.94
CA LEU A 39 10.11 -13.73 23.37
C LEU A 39 11.37 -13.12 22.76
N PHE A 40 11.22 -12.03 21.98
CA PHE A 40 12.37 -11.38 21.36
C PHE A 40 13.35 -10.82 22.42
N LYS A 41 12.81 -10.19 23.47
CA LYS A 41 13.60 -9.73 24.63
C LYS A 41 14.33 -10.88 25.33
N THR A 42 13.65 -12.01 25.53
CA THR A 42 14.23 -13.18 26.22
C THR A 42 15.37 -13.81 25.43
N ILE A 43 15.21 -13.89 24.09
CA ILE A 43 16.20 -14.52 23.20
C ILE A 43 17.42 -13.60 22.96
N PHE A 44 17.17 -12.30 22.68
CA PHE A 44 18.21 -11.37 22.24
C PHE A 44 18.65 -10.35 23.30
N GLY A 45 18.04 -10.40 24.48
CA GLY A 45 18.35 -9.52 25.59
C GLY A 45 17.67 -8.14 25.52
N GLN A 46 17.71 -7.43 26.65
CA GLN A 46 17.08 -6.11 26.82
C GLN A 46 17.65 -5.05 25.85
N SER A 47 18.95 -5.09 25.56
CA SER A 47 19.61 -4.16 24.63
C SER A 47 19.06 -4.24 23.20
N ASN A 48 18.52 -5.40 22.79
CA ASN A 48 17.96 -5.61 21.46
C ASN A 48 16.42 -5.52 21.42
N LEU A 49 15.76 -5.11 22.50
CA LEU A 49 14.30 -4.95 22.52
C LEU A 49 13.80 -4.03 21.40
N MET A 50 14.48 -2.91 21.14
CA MET A 50 14.11 -1.98 20.08
C MET A 50 14.32 -2.54 18.67
N VAL A 51 15.20 -3.52 18.51
CA VAL A 51 15.29 -4.31 17.26
C VAL A 51 13.98 -5.08 17.05
N GLY A 52 13.49 -5.78 18.08
CA GLY A 52 12.23 -6.50 18.02
C GLY A 52 11.05 -5.58 17.65
N VAL A 53 10.98 -4.41 18.26
CA VAL A 53 9.96 -3.39 17.93
C VAL A 53 10.08 -2.92 16.48
N THR A 54 11.30 -2.66 16.00
CA THR A 54 11.56 -2.26 14.61
C THR A 54 11.14 -3.34 13.62
N VAL A 55 11.52 -4.59 13.86
CA VAL A 55 11.13 -5.75 13.04
C VAL A 55 9.61 -5.91 13.00
N LEU A 56 8.95 -5.77 14.14
CA LEU A 56 7.50 -5.85 14.24
C LEU A 56 6.80 -4.75 13.41
N ILE A 57 7.22 -3.49 13.55
CA ILE A 57 6.65 -2.35 12.82
C ILE A 57 6.81 -2.55 11.31
N ILE A 58 8.02 -2.90 10.84
CA ILE A 58 8.28 -3.16 9.43
C ILE A 58 7.46 -4.37 8.96
N GLY A 59 7.44 -5.46 9.73
CA GLY A 59 6.70 -6.68 9.41
C GLY A 59 5.20 -6.45 9.26
N LEU A 60 4.56 -5.78 10.21
CA LEU A 60 3.11 -5.51 10.18
C LEU A 60 2.73 -4.59 9.03
N VAL A 61 3.47 -3.49 8.80
CA VAL A 61 3.14 -2.57 7.70
C VAL A 61 3.44 -3.18 6.34
N THR A 62 4.51 -3.97 6.20
CA THR A 62 4.79 -4.66 4.94
C THR A 62 3.82 -5.80 4.67
N SER A 63 3.22 -6.43 5.69
CA SER A 63 2.23 -7.50 5.51
C SER A 63 0.90 -7.03 4.90
N GLU A 64 0.63 -5.72 4.86
CA GLU A 64 -0.50 -5.15 4.13
C GLU A 64 -0.34 -5.24 2.60
N LYS A 65 0.85 -5.62 2.11
CA LYS A 65 1.18 -5.78 0.70
C LYS A 65 1.52 -7.23 0.41
N ASP A 66 1.13 -7.71 -0.77
CA ASP A 66 1.60 -9.01 -1.25
C ASP A 66 3.01 -8.89 -1.86
N MET A 67 4.02 -9.26 -1.09
CA MET A 67 5.43 -9.32 -1.53
C MET A 67 5.92 -10.77 -1.69
N THR A 68 5.00 -11.74 -1.82
CA THR A 68 5.33 -13.18 -1.82
C THR A 68 5.93 -13.69 -3.12
N GLN A 69 5.94 -12.88 -4.17
CA GLN A 69 6.39 -13.31 -5.50
C GLN A 69 7.85 -13.77 -5.53
N ASN A 70 8.75 -13.06 -4.84
CA ASN A 70 10.16 -13.42 -4.77
C ASN A 70 10.69 -13.25 -3.34
N LEU A 71 10.45 -14.27 -2.49
CA LEU A 71 10.83 -14.25 -1.08
C LEU A 71 12.35 -14.17 -0.88
N LYS A 72 13.17 -14.74 -1.79
CA LYS A 72 14.63 -14.66 -1.71
C LYS A 72 15.09 -13.21 -1.90
N LEU A 73 14.57 -12.53 -2.93
CA LEU A 73 14.90 -11.14 -3.19
C LEU A 73 14.41 -10.22 -2.05
N LEU A 74 13.21 -10.48 -1.53
CA LEU A 74 12.67 -9.77 -0.37
C LEU A 74 13.59 -9.92 0.85
N PHE A 75 14.05 -11.16 1.14
CA PHE A 75 14.97 -11.43 2.23
C PHE A 75 16.28 -10.64 2.09
N ILE A 76 16.89 -10.67 0.90
CA ILE A 76 18.15 -9.96 0.64
C ILE A 76 17.98 -8.45 0.82
N LYS A 77 16.89 -7.88 0.30
CA LYS A 77 16.56 -6.45 0.47
C LYS A 77 16.39 -6.07 1.94
N LEU A 78 15.59 -6.82 2.68
CA LEU A 78 15.35 -6.57 4.10
C LEU A 78 16.62 -6.76 4.94
N LEU A 79 17.40 -7.80 4.64
CA LEU A 79 18.67 -8.06 5.31
C LEU A 79 19.62 -6.86 5.14
N PHE A 80 19.80 -6.38 3.90
CA PHE A 80 20.65 -5.22 3.63
C PHE A 80 20.17 -3.97 4.36
N ILE A 81 18.86 -3.67 4.31
CA ILE A 81 18.26 -2.50 4.98
C ILE A 81 18.47 -2.59 6.50
N LEU A 82 18.15 -3.73 7.11
CA LEU A 82 18.24 -3.90 8.56
C LEU A 82 19.68 -3.91 9.05
N LEU A 83 20.62 -4.54 8.33
CA LEU A 83 22.05 -4.49 8.68
C LEU A 83 22.59 -3.06 8.57
N TYR A 84 22.19 -2.30 7.56
CA TYR A 84 22.55 -0.89 7.44
C TYR A 84 22.06 -0.08 8.66
N MET A 85 20.81 -0.29 9.10
CA MET A 85 20.27 0.32 10.31
C MET A 85 21.09 -0.07 11.56
N GLY A 86 21.50 -1.33 11.65
CA GLY A 86 22.34 -1.85 12.74
C GLY A 86 23.71 -1.17 12.79
N LEU A 87 24.39 -1.04 11.67
CA LEU A 87 25.67 -0.32 11.56
C LEU A 87 25.51 1.15 11.92
N ALA A 88 24.48 1.82 11.41
CA ALA A 88 24.18 3.20 11.71
C ALA A 88 23.95 3.44 13.21
N SER A 89 23.30 2.47 13.90
CA SER A 89 23.07 2.56 15.34
C SER A 89 24.35 2.53 16.21
N TYR A 90 25.44 2.06 15.67
CA TYR A 90 26.77 2.17 16.29
C TYR A 90 27.43 3.50 15.91
N LEU A 91 27.39 3.90 14.64
CA LEU A 91 28.09 5.10 14.16
C LEU A 91 27.59 6.40 14.82
N ILE A 92 26.35 6.43 15.28
CA ILE A 92 25.80 7.58 16.01
C ILE A 92 26.55 7.86 17.32
N THR A 93 27.10 6.83 17.95
CA THR A 93 27.88 6.98 19.20
C THR A 93 29.33 7.40 18.92
N VAL A 94 29.80 7.27 17.68
CA VAL A 94 31.15 7.64 17.27
C VAL A 94 31.21 9.12 16.87
N SER A 95 30.33 9.58 15.99
CA SER A 95 30.32 10.96 15.49
C SER A 95 28.99 11.38 14.91
N ALA A 96 28.49 12.56 15.31
CA ALA A 96 27.30 13.17 14.74
C ALA A 96 27.45 13.45 13.23
N PHE A 97 28.65 13.84 12.79
CA PHE A 97 28.93 14.08 11.37
C PHE A 97 28.87 12.80 10.55
N LEU A 98 29.51 11.72 11.00
CA LEU A 98 29.42 10.42 10.34
C LEU A 98 27.97 9.92 10.30
N THR A 99 27.23 10.11 11.37
CA THR A 99 25.80 9.76 11.41
C THR A 99 25.01 10.51 10.34
N MET A 100 25.23 11.81 10.19
CA MET A 100 24.57 12.61 9.14
C MET A 100 24.97 12.09 7.74
N LEU A 101 26.25 11.84 7.51
CA LEU A 101 26.77 11.38 6.20
C LEU A 101 26.14 10.07 5.74
N ILE A 102 25.97 9.10 6.65
CA ILE A 102 25.31 7.82 6.34
C ILE A 102 23.78 7.93 6.31
N SER A 103 23.19 8.86 7.07
CA SER A 103 21.73 9.01 7.13
C SER A 103 21.16 9.63 5.86
N ILE A 104 21.88 10.58 5.25
CA ILE A 104 21.44 11.24 4.00
C ILE A 104 21.10 10.23 2.89
N PRO A 105 22.01 9.35 2.45
CA PRO A 105 21.67 8.38 1.41
C PRO A 105 20.58 7.40 1.86
N PHE A 106 20.60 6.94 3.11
CA PHE A 106 19.59 6.02 3.60
C PHE A 106 18.18 6.62 3.57
N ILE A 107 18.00 7.82 4.13
CA ILE A 107 16.71 8.51 4.17
C ILE A 107 16.24 8.81 2.74
N PHE A 108 17.14 9.29 1.87
CA PHE A 108 16.82 9.60 0.49
C PHE A 108 16.33 8.37 -0.27
N PHE A 109 17.14 7.31 -0.30
CA PHE A 109 16.79 6.12 -1.07
C PHE A 109 15.57 5.39 -0.51
N MET A 110 15.46 5.30 0.82
CA MET A 110 14.26 4.70 1.44
C MET A 110 13.00 5.49 1.10
N THR A 111 13.05 6.81 1.14
CA THR A 111 11.89 7.64 0.77
C THR A 111 11.60 7.58 -0.72
N TYR A 112 12.61 7.71 -1.57
CA TYR A 112 12.46 7.73 -3.02
C TYR A 112 11.90 6.41 -3.56
N TRP A 113 12.49 5.27 -3.17
CA TRP A 113 12.06 3.95 -3.68
C TRP A 113 10.72 3.47 -3.12
N THR A 114 10.35 3.91 -1.93
CA THR A 114 9.08 3.51 -1.32
C THR A 114 7.95 4.51 -1.57
N THR A 115 8.21 5.60 -2.29
CA THR A 115 7.20 6.57 -2.71
C THR A 115 6.77 6.29 -4.14
N ILE A 116 5.49 6.03 -4.35
CA ILE A 116 4.92 5.72 -5.65
C ILE A 116 4.26 6.99 -6.20
N ASN A 117 4.73 7.44 -7.35
CA ASN A 117 4.22 8.61 -8.07
C ASN A 117 4.00 9.85 -7.18
N GLY A 118 4.79 9.99 -6.11
CA GLY A 118 4.76 11.15 -5.21
C GLY A 118 3.52 11.27 -4.32
N LYS A 119 2.57 10.35 -4.37
CA LYS A 119 1.32 10.43 -3.60
C LYS A 119 1.20 9.35 -2.53
N LYS A 120 1.54 8.11 -2.84
CA LYS A 120 1.48 6.97 -1.90
C LYS A 120 2.86 6.63 -1.37
N THR A 121 3.05 6.67 -0.05
CA THR A 121 4.35 6.52 0.57
C THR A 121 4.38 5.37 1.56
N TYR A 122 5.48 4.62 1.56
CA TYR A 122 5.70 3.48 2.46
C TYR A 122 7.03 3.58 3.21
N HIS A 123 7.65 4.74 3.21
CA HIS A 123 8.93 5.01 3.86
C HIS A 123 8.83 4.99 5.40
N PHE A 124 7.66 5.33 5.94
CA PHE A 124 7.45 5.59 7.36
C PHE A 124 7.94 4.46 8.29
N PRO A 125 7.57 3.15 8.11
CA PRO A 125 8.01 2.10 9.02
C PRO A 125 9.52 1.89 9.00
N TYR A 126 10.17 2.03 7.85
CA TYR A 126 11.63 1.90 7.71
C TYR A 126 12.36 3.05 8.40
N LEU A 127 11.95 4.29 8.15
CA LEU A 127 12.57 5.46 8.77
C LEU A 127 12.26 5.55 10.28
N LEU A 128 11.06 5.13 10.70
CA LEU A 128 10.73 5.05 12.12
C LEU A 128 11.61 4.03 12.84
N GLY A 129 11.78 2.83 12.26
CA GLY A 129 12.67 1.80 12.78
C GLY A 129 14.13 2.29 12.83
N TYR A 130 14.59 2.97 11.77
CA TYR A 130 15.90 3.59 11.72
C TYR A 130 16.12 4.58 12.89
N LEU A 131 15.20 5.50 13.08
CA LEU A 131 15.27 6.48 14.18
C LEU A 131 15.18 5.82 15.56
N PHE A 132 14.39 4.74 15.72
CA PHE A 132 14.35 4.01 16.98
C PHE A 132 15.69 3.38 17.32
N LEU A 133 16.37 2.76 16.35
CA LEU A 133 17.67 2.15 16.59
C LEU A 133 18.75 3.20 16.88
N LEU A 134 18.71 4.36 16.21
CA LEU A 134 19.68 5.42 16.40
C LEU A 134 19.48 6.18 17.73
N LEU A 135 18.24 6.63 17.98
CA LEU A 135 17.97 7.61 19.04
C LEU A 135 17.45 7.00 20.34
N SER A 136 16.91 5.78 20.31
CA SER A 136 16.34 5.13 21.49
C SER A 136 17.14 3.92 21.96
N ALA A 137 17.96 3.32 21.08
CA ALA A 137 18.77 2.15 21.40
C ALA A 137 20.09 2.13 20.61
N PRO A 138 20.92 3.17 20.71
CA PRO A 138 22.23 3.18 20.08
C PRO A 138 23.13 2.07 20.64
N VAL A 139 24.09 1.59 19.87
CA VAL A 139 25.09 0.62 20.32
C VAL A 139 26.31 1.38 20.82
N SER A 140 26.51 1.39 22.13
CA SER A 140 27.62 2.13 22.77
C SER A 140 28.99 1.40 22.72
N ASP A 141 28.98 0.06 22.66
CA ASP A 141 30.18 -0.77 22.59
C ASP A 141 30.18 -1.63 21.33
N ILE A 142 31.28 -1.59 20.58
CA ILE A 142 31.47 -2.37 19.35
C ILE A 142 31.29 -3.89 19.59
N LYS A 143 31.59 -4.36 20.79
CA LYS A 143 31.38 -5.77 21.20
C LYS A 143 29.91 -6.20 21.16
N MET A 144 28.98 -5.25 21.29
CA MET A 144 27.54 -5.52 21.21
C MET A 144 27.03 -5.53 19.75
N LEU A 145 27.80 -5.01 18.81
CA LEU A 145 27.40 -4.88 17.41
C LEU A 145 27.11 -6.22 16.74
N PRO A 146 27.93 -7.29 16.88
CA PRO A 146 27.63 -8.59 16.29
C PRO A 146 26.28 -9.15 16.73
N GLY A 147 25.96 -9.08 18.03
CA GLY A 147 24.65 -9.52 18.56
C GLY A 147 23.49 -8.69 18.00
N ARG A 148 23.69 -7.39 17.80
CA ARG A 148 22.74 -6.50 17.13
C ARG A 148 22.50 -6.93 15.68
N LEU A 149 23.55 -7.16 14.91
CA LEU A 149 23.46 -7.56 13.50
C LEU A 149 22.80 -8.93 13.34
N ILE A 150 23.12 -9.89 14.20
CA ILE A 150 22.47 -11.21 14.22
C ILE A 150 20.96 -11.08 14.51
N SER A 151 20.59 -10.29 15.52
CA SER A 151 19.17 -10.07 15.85
C SER A 151 18.39 -9.41 14.70
N LEU A 152 19.01 -8.51 13.95
CA LEU A 152 18.43 -7.87 12.75
C LEU A 152 18.34 -8.84 11.59
N ALA A 153 19.34 -9.71 11.37
CA ALA A 153 19.31 -10.72 10.31
C ALA A 153 18.18 -11.75 10.56
N ILE A 154 18.02 -12.19 11.81
CA ILE A 154 16.88 -13.05 12.20
C ILE A 154 15.56 -12.27 12.05
N GLY A 155 15.55 -10.97 12.37
CA GLY A 155 14.42 -10.09 12.14
C GLY A 155 13.99 -10.04 10.66
N ALA A 156 14.93 -9.98 9.73
CA ALA A 156 14.65 -10.05 8.30
C ALA A 156 13.95 -11.36 7.92
N LEU A 157 14.44 -12.49 8.45
CA LEU A 157 13.82 -13.81 8.23
C LEU A 157 12.39 -13.86 8.78
N LEU A 158 12.16 -13.32 10.00
CA LEU A 158 10.83 -13.28 10.61
C LEU A 158 9.85 -12.44 9.78
N ILE A 159 10.26 -11.31 9.20
CA ILE A 159 9.42 -10.50 8.31
C ILE A 159 9.03 -11.30 7.06
N VAL A 160 9.99 -12.00 6.43
CA VAL A 160 9.72 -12.82 5.25
C VAL A 160 8.76 -13.97 5.57
N LEU A 161 8.92 -14.59 6.73
CA LEU A 161 8.05 -15.67 7.20
C LEU A 161 6.62 -15.16 7.45
N LEU A 162 6.48 -13.99 8.07
CA LEU A 162 5.20 -13.32 8.26
C LEU A 162 4.52 -13.02 6.93
N GLN A 163 5.27 -12.49 5.96
CA GLN A 163 4.79 -12.23 4.60
C GLN A 163 4.25 -13.51 3.94
N TYR A 164 5.01 -14.59 4.00
CA TYR A 164 4.58 -15.87 3.43
C TYR A 164 3.30 -16.39 4.07
N VAL A 165 3.23 -16.41 5.40
CA VAL A 165 2.04 -16.91 6.12
C VAL A 165 0.79 -16.09 5.83
N MET A 166 0.92 -14.75 5.76
CA MET A 166 -0.23 -13.86 5.59
C MET A 166 -0.68 -13.74 4.13
N ASN A 167 0.24 -13.77 3.16
CA ASN A 167 -0.06 -13.33 1.80
C ASN A 167 0.10 -14.40 0.71
N LYS A 168 0.53 -15.63 1.03
CA LYS A 168 0.79 -16.69 0.03
C LYS A 168 -0.37 -16.98 -0.93
N ASP A 169 -1.60 -16.82 -0.48
CA ASP A 169 -2.81 -17.11 -1.26
C ASP A 169 -3.61 -15.85 -1.65
N THR A 170 -3.17 -14.68 -1.21
CA THR A 170 -3.94 -13.43 -1.36
C THR A 170 -4.18 -13.08 -2.83
N TYR A 171 -3.13 -13.14 -3.65
CA TYR A 171 -3.23 -12.86 -5.08
C TYR A 171 -4.21 -13.81 -5.80
N LYS A 172 -4.04 -15.13 -5.56
CA LYS A 172 -4.91 -16.15 -6.17
C LYS A 172 -6.37 -15.97 -5.78
N LYS A 173 -6.64 -15.66 -4.51
CA LYS A 173 -8.01 -15.40 -4.02
C LYS A 173 -8.63 -14.16 -4.65
N ILE A 174 -7.87 -13.07 -4.74
CA ILE A 174 -8.35 -11.85 -5.39
C ILE A 174 -8.64 -12.13 -6.85
N LEU A 175 -7.70 -12.72 -7.58
CA LEU A 175 -7.87 -13.04 -8.99
C LEU A 175 -9.11 -13.92 -9.25
N LYS A 176 -9.23 -15.04 -8.51
CA LYS A 176 -10.37 -15.95 -8.66
C LYS A 176 -11.69 -15.21 -8.41
N ASN A 177 -11.77 -14.44 -7.35
CA ASN A 177 -12.97 -13.69 -6.97
C ASN A 177 -13.34 -12.62 -8.02
N GLU A 178 -12.36 -11.91 -8.57
CA GLU A 178 -12.60 -10.88 -9.58
C GLU A 178 -13.01 -11.50 -10.93
N ASN A 179 -12.39 -12.61 -11.33
CA ASN A 179 -12.78 -13.35 -12.56
C ASN A 179 -14.19 -13.91 -12.44
N GLU A 180 -14.53 -14.57 -11.32
CA GLU A 180 -15.88 -15.09 -11.07
C GLU A 180 -16.92 -13.96 -11.10
N THR A 181 -16.64 -12.85 -10.44
CA THR A 181 -17.52 -11.67 -10.43
C THR A 181 -17.69 -11.09 -11.85
N ALA A 182 -16.61 -10.95 -12.61
CA ALA A 182 -16.69 -10.43 -13.98
C ALA A 182 -17.51 -11.36 -14.89
N LEU A 183 -17.29 -12.69 -14.82
CA LEU A 183 -18.06 -13.68 -15.60
C LEU A 183 -19.54 -13.68 -15.21
N GLU A 184 -19.88 -13.57 -13.91
CA GLU A 184 -21.27 -13.44 -13.44
C GLU A 184 -21.97 -12.19 -13.99
N LEU A 185 -21.26 -11.06 -14.01
CA LEU A 185 -21.82 -9.81 -14.52
C LEU A 185 -21.98 -9.86 -16.05
N VAL A 186 -21.05 -10.50 -16.77
CA VAL A 186 -21.17 -10.75 -18.22
C VAL A 186 -22.40 -11.64 -18.50
N GLU A 187 -22.56 -12.78 -17.79
CA GLU A 187 -23.70 -13.68 -17.93
C GLU A 187 -25.03 -12.95 -17.66
N LYS A 188 -25.09 -12.22 -16.55
CA LYS A 188 -26.28 -11.43 -16.18
C LYS A 188 -26.62 -10.36 -17.21
N ARG A 189 -25.58 -9.73 -17.82
CA ARG A 189 -25.81 -8.76 -18.89
C ARG A 189 -26.38 -9.39 -20.15
N ILE A 190 -25.89 -10.58 -20.54
CA ILE A 190 -26.44 -11.33 -21.66
C ILE A 190 -27.91 -11.70 -21.43
N ASP A 191 -28.25 -12.17 -20.22
CA ASP A 191 -29.63 -12.52 -19.86
C ASP A 191 -30.61 -11.34 -19.96
N ARG A 192 -30.16 -10.14 -19.56
CA ARG A 192 -30.96 -8.93 -19.73
C ARG A 192 -31.16 -8.56 -21.18
N ILE A 193 -30.10 -8.63 -21.99
CA ILE A 193 -30.23 -8.35 -23.43
C ILE A 193 -31.22 -9.32 -24.07
N LEU A 194 -31.15 -10.62 -23.76
CA LEU A 194 -32.08 -11.63 -24.23
C LEU A 194 -33.53 -11.38 -23.76
N SER A 195 -33.70 -10.80 -22.59
CA SER A 195 -35.02 -10.37 -22.06
C SER A 195 -35.46 -8.97 -22.51
N GLN A 196 -34.74 -8.37 -23.47
CA GLN A 196 -34.98 -7.02 -23.99
C GLN A 196 -34.82 -5.89 -22.94
N ASP A 197 -34.10 -6.14 -21.86
CA ASP A 197 -33.69 -5.11 -20.89
C ASP A 197 -32.31 -4.56 -21.25
N TYR A 198 -32.29 -3.41 -21.93
CA TYR A 198 -31.05 -2.74 -22.35
C TYR A 198 -30.55 -1.71 -21.33
N SER A 199 -31.19 -1.60 -20.18
CA SER A 199 -30.82 -0.63 -19.15
C SER A 199 -29.37 -0.84 -18.69
N ILE A 200 -28.64 0.28 -18.51
CA ILE A 200 -27.30 0.27 -17.95
C ILE A 200 -27.43 0.36 -16.44
N HIS A 201 -26.78 -0.55 -15.73
CA HIS A 201 -26.75 -0.59 -14.26
C HIS A 201 -25.42 -0.03 -13.75
N PRO A 202 -25.37 1.23 -13.28
CA PRO A 202 -24.15 1.86 -12.78
C PRO A 202 -23.47 1.06 -11.65
N GLU A 203 -24.28 0.41 -10.81
CA GLU A 203 -23.82 -0.41 -9.69
C GLU A 203 -22.89 -1.56 -10.14
N GLU A 204 -23.21 -2.19 -11.27
CA GLU A 204 -22.39 -3.29 -11.83
C GLU A 204 -21.05 -2.77 -12.37
N ILE A 205 -21.09 -1.60 -13.01
CA ILE A 205 -19.87 -0.91 -13.46
C ILE A 205 -18.98 -0.54 -12.27
N ASP A 206 -19.57 -0.08 -11.17
CA ASP A 206 -18.81 0.26 -9.97
C ASP A 206 -18.21 -0.98 -9.31
N VAL A 207 -18.91 -2.13 -9.31
CA VAL A 207 -18.38 -3.42 -8.85
C VAL A 207 -17.16 -3.82 -9.68
N LEU A 208 -17.25 -3.76 -11.02
CA LEU A 208 -16.13 -4.06 -11.93
C LEU A 208 -14.95 -3.11 -11.69
N LYS A 209 -15.18 -1.81 -11.61
CA LYS A 209 -14.13 -0.82 -11.33
C LYS A 209 -13.43 -1.10 -9.99
N LEU A 210 -14.20 -1.44 -8.94
CA LEU A 210 -13.66 -1.77 -7.63
C LEU A 210 -12.83 -3.06 -7.68
N GLY A 211 -13.28 -4.07 -8.43
CA GLY A 211 -12.56 -5.30 -8.70
C GLY A 211 -11.23 -5.04 -9.39
N MET A 212 -11.25 -4.31 -10.50
CA MET A 212 -10.06 -3.89 -11.22
C MET A 212 -9.07 -3.14 -10.31
N LYS A 213 -9.57 -2.23 -9.48
CA LYS A 213 -8.74 -1.49 -8.52
C LYS A 213 -8.02 -2.41 -7.55
N ARG A 214 -8.71 -3.41 -6.98
CA ARG A 214 -8.11 -4.40 -6.08
C ARG A 214 -7.05 -5.25 -6.80
N PHE A 215 -7.39 -5.76 -7.98
CA PHE A 215 -6.50 -6.59 -8.78
C PHE A 215 -5.24 -5.82 -9.22
N MET A 216 -5.41 -4.64 -9.82
CA MET A 216 -4.28 -3.83 -10.29
C MET A 216 -3.36 -3.37 -9.14
N LYS A 217 -3.93 -3.06 -7.97
CA LYS A 217 -3.16 -2.75 -6.77
C LYS A 217 -2.22 -3.91 -6.38
N VAL A 218 -2.76 -5.13 -6.27
CA VAL A 218 -1.96 -6.29 -5.86
C VAL A 218 -0.95 -6.66 -6.95
N THR A 219 -1.32 -6.59 -8.22
CA THR A 219 -0.40 -6.80 -9.35
C THR A 219 0.76 -5.81 -9.32
N PHE A 220 0.47 -4.54 -9.04
CA PHE A 220 1.49 -3.51 -8.89
C PHE A 220 2.42 -3.77 -7.68
N GLU A 221 1.90 -4.25 -6.56
CA GLU A 221 2.65 -4.55 -5.34
C GLU A 221 3.57 -5.78 -5.51
N ARG A 222 3.20 -6.73 -6.36
CA ARG A 222 3.95 -7.97 -6.65
C ARG A 222 5.13 -7.80 -7.60
N ARG A 223 5.37 -6.61 -8.14
CA ARG A 223 6.50 -6.39 -9.05
C ARG A 223 7.84 -6.66 -8.37
N ASN A 224 8.72 -7.35 -9.07
CA ASN A 224 10.05 -7.72 -8.55
C ASN A 224 10.94 -6.51 -8.29
N LEU A 225 10.84 -5.51 -9.16
CA LEU A 225 11.49 -4.21 -9.09
C LEU A 225 10.47 -3.17 -9.58
N ARG A 226 10.88 -1.93 -9.78
CA ARG A 226 9.94 -0.85 -10.14
C ARG A 226 9.09 -1.14 -11.39
N THR A 227 9.54 -1.98 -12.31
CA THR A 227 8.95 -2.06 -13.66
C THR A 227 8.61 -3.47 -14.15
N THR A 228 9.11 -4.55 -13.54
CA THR A 228 8.94 -5.88 -14.12
C THR A 228 7.76 -6.66 -13.54
N LEU A 229 6.78 -6.97 -14.41
CA LEU A 229 5.75 -7.97 -14.13
C LEU A 229 6.29 -9.37 -14.47
N THR A 230 5.82 -10.39 -13.73
CA THR A 230 6.08 -11.77 -14.12
C THR A 230 5.14 -12.21 -15.22
N THR A 231 5.53 -13.27 -15.94
CA THR A 231 4.71 -13.90 -16.98
C THR A 231 3.29 -14.22 -16.50
N ASP A 232 3.15 -14.80 -15.29
CA ASP A 232 1.82 -15.06 -14.69
C ASP A 232 1.04 -13.76 -14.47
N SER A 233 1.68 -12.70 -13.96
CA SER A 233 1.01 -11.41 -13.77
C SER A 233 0.62 -10.74 -15.09
N MET A 234 1.43 -10.87 -16.14
CA MET A 234 1.10 -10.37 -17.49
C MET A 234 -0.15 -11.08 -18.04
N TYR A 235 -0.16 -12.42 -17.93
CA TYR A 235 -1.30 -13.23 -18.30
C TYR A 235 -2.59 -12.78 -17.61
N ARG A 236 -2.54 -12.62 -16.29
CA ARG A 236 -3.72 -12.25 -15.49
C ARG A 236 -4.21 -10.83 -15.77
N VAL A 237 -3.32 -9.93 -16.14
CA VAL A 237 -3.69 -8.58 -16.61
C VAL A 237 -4.47 -8.66 -17.92
N SER A 238 -4.01 -9.47 -18.87
CA SER A 238 -4.72 -9.69 -20.14
C SER A 238 -6.10 -10.32 -19.92
N GLU A 239 -6.18 -11.31 -19.04
CA GLU A 239 -7.43 -12.00 -18.70
C GLU A 239 -8.49 -11.03 -18.14
N ILE A 240 -8.16 -10.29 -17.11
CA ILE A 240 -9.13 -9.38 -16.46
C ILE A 240 -9.55 -8.22 -17.38
N ILE A 241 -8.61 -7.65 -18.16
CA ILE A 241 -8.91 -6.61 -19.14
C ILE A 241 -9.89 -7.13 -20.20
N SER A 242 -9.69 -8.36 -20.70
CA SER A 242 -10.57 -8.97 -21.68
C SER A 242 -11.99 -9.20 -21.15
N LEU A 243 -12.14 -9.70 -19.93
CA LEU A 243 -13.45 -9.88 -19.30
C LEU A 243 -14.20 -8.55 -19.11
N HIS A 244 -13.50 -7.51 -18.65
CA HIS A 244 -14.10 -6.19 -18.51
C HIS A 244 -14.47 -5.59 -19.87
N LYS A 245 -13.63 -5.80 -20.89
CA LYS A 245 -13.93 -5.33 -22.25
C LYS A 245 -15.18 -6.00 -22.80
N ILE A 246 -15.35 -7.31 -22.61
CA ILE A 246 -16.57 -8.03 -23.02
C ILE A 246 -17.81 -7.43 -22.37
N TYR A 247 -17.77 -7.15 -21.05
CA TYR A 247 -18.90 -6.51 -20.37
C TYR A 247 -19.24 -5.14 -20.97
N TYR A 248 -18.22 -4.29 -21.23
CA TYR A 248 -18.45 -2.98 -21.83
C TYR A 248 -18.95 -3.06 -23.28
N LEU A 249 -18.48 -4.01 -24.07
CA LEU A 249 -19.02 -4.24 -25.42
C LEU A 249 -20.51 -4.64 -25.35
N LEU A 250 -20.88 -5.48 -24.39
CA LEU A 250 -22.28 -5.86 -24.17
C LEU A 250 -23.15 -4.68 -23.65
N THR A 251 -22.58 -3.67 -23.04
CA THR A 251 -23.35 -2.45 -22.70
C THR A 251 -23.68 -1.60 -23.93
N ASP A 252 -22.90 -1.70 -25.00
CA ASP A 252 -23.13 -0.99 -26.25
C ASP A 252 -24.03 -1.77 -27.24
N VAL A 253 -24.35 -3.03 -26.94
CA VAL A 253 -25.09 -3.97 -27.81
C VAL A 253 -26.52 -3.52 -28.12
N SER A 254 -27.16 -2.70 -27.25
CA SER A 254 -28.49 -2.17 -27.55
C SER A 254 -28.56 -1.51 -28.92
N ASN A 255 -27.52 -0.77 -29.31
CA ASN A 255 -27.44 -0.09 -30.60
C ASN A 255 -27.34 -1.07 -31.78
N TYR A 256 -26.69 -2.24 -31.59
CA TYR A 256 -26.48 -3.25 -32.63
C TYR A 256 -27.63 -4.25 -32.71
N TYR A 257 -28.29 -4.54 -31.58
CA TYR A 257 -29.46 -5.47 -31.55
C TYR A 257 -30.69 -4.81 -32.17
N GLU A 258 -30.94 -3.51 -31.89
CA GLU A 258 -32.00 -2.74 -32.52
C GLU A 258 -31.78 -2.57 -34.04
N ALA A 259 -30.52 -2.52 -34.46
CA ALA A 259 -30.17 -2.48 -35.89
C ALA A 259 -30.26 -3.85 -36.61
N GLY A 260 -30.58 -4.94 -35.90
CA GLY A 260 -30.64 -6.31 -36.48
C GLY A 260 -29.28 -6.91 -36.80
N GLU A 261 -28.20 -6.32 -36.31
CA GLU A 261 -26.83 -6.77 -36.55
C GLU A 261 -26.40 -7.95 -35.65
N THR A 262 -27.23 -8.33 -34.68
CA THR A 262 -26.94 -9.41 -33.74
C THR A 262 -28.07 -10.40 -33.68
N SER A 263 -27.76 -11.69 -33.78
CA SER A 263 -28.74 -12.75 -33.63
C SER A 263 -28.81 -13.24 -32.18
N GLU A 264 -30.00 -13.65 -31.74
CA GLU A 264 -30.22 -14.29 -30.44
C GLU A 264 -29.33 -15.55 -30.28
N GLU A 265 -29.10 -16.30 -31.38
CA GLU A 265 -28.23 -17.49 -31.39
C GLU A 265 -26.79 -17.14 -30.95
N LEU A 266 -26.21 -16.05 -31.45
CA LEU A 266 -24.86 -15.62 -31.08
C LEU A 266 -24.75 -15.24 -29.61
N LEU A 267 -25.78 -14.62 -29.02
CA LEU A 267 -25.82 -14.29 -27.60
C LEU A 267 -25.98 -15.54 -26.73
N LEU A 268 -26.75 -16.53 -27.16
CA LEU A 268 -26.88 -17.81 -26.48
C LEU A 268 -25.57 -18.60 -26.54
N ASP A 269 -24.89 -18.65 -27.70
CA ASP A 269 -23.55 -19.23 -27.83
C ASP A 269 -22.55 -18.54 -26.90
N LEU A 270 -22.56 -17.20 -26.81
CA LEU A 270 -21.72 -16.44 -25.88
C LEU A 270 -22.03 -16.79 -24.42
N LYS A 271 -23.32 -16.91 -24.06
CA LYS A 271 -23.73 -17.34 -22.72
C LYS A 271 -23.18 -18.71 -22.35
N LEU A 272 -23.33 -19.68 -23.24
CA LEU A 272 -22.80 -21.04 -23.04
C LEU A 272 -21.28 -21.05 -22.91
N LEU A 273 -20.57 -20.21 -23.69
CA LEU A 273 -19.13 -20.05 -23.61
C LEU A 273 -18.72 -19.46 -22.22
N VAL A 274 -19.40 -18.42 -21.75
CA VAL A 274 -19.16 -17.80 -20.44
C VAL A 274 -19.44 -18.79 -19.31
N GLN A 275 -20.50 -19.59 -19.41
CA GLN A 275 -20.80 -20.65 -18.45
C GLN A 275 -19.75 -21.75 -18.46
N GLY A 276 -19.23 -22.13 -19.64
CA GLY A 276 -18.10 -23.06 -19.77
C GLY A 276 -16.85 -22.52 -19.05
N LEU A 277 -16.50 -21.26 -19.25
CA LEU A 277 -15.37 -20.62 -18.56
C LEU A 277 -15.58 -20.58 -17.02
N LYS A 278 -16.79 -20.26 -16.58
CA LYS A 278 -17.14 -20.22 -15.15
C LYS A 278 -17.03 -21.58 -14.47
N ASN A 279 -17.41 -22.66 -15.18
CA ASN A 279 -17.37 -24.03 -14.69
C ASN A 279 -16.03 -24.74 -14.97
N GLU A 280 -15.02 -24.00 -15.46
CA GLU A 280 -13.71 -24.54 -15.87
C GLU A 280 -13.83 -25.64 -16.97
N ASP A 281 -14.94 -25.64 -17.73
CA ASP A 281 -15.14 -26.54 -18.87
C ASP A 281 -14.66 -25.88 -20.18
N TYR A 282 -13.37 -25.90 -20.36
CA TYR A 282 -12.70 -25.29 -21.50
C TYR A 282 -13.00 -26.01 -22.82
N ALA A 283 -13.46 -27.27 -22.77
CA ALA A 283 -13.80 -28.04 -24.00
C ALA A 283 -15.07 -27.52 -24.68
N ILE A 284 -16.08 -27.17 -23.88
CA ILE A 284 -17.31 -26.54 -24.40
C ILE A 284 -16.98 -25.13 -24.92
N ALA A 285 -16.24 -24.35 -24.14
CA ALA A 285 -15.85 -23.01 -24.55
C ALA A 285 -15.04 -23.00 -25.86
N ALA A 286 -14.13 -23.98 -26.07
CA ALA A 286 -13.34 -24.11 -27.29
C ALA A 286 -14.21 -24.45 -28.50
N LYS A 287 -15.17 -25.39 -28.37
CA LYS A 287 -16.08 -25.77 -29.46
C LYS A 287 -16.92 -24.59 -29.96
N ILE A 288 -17.45 -23.78 -29.02
CA ILE A 288 -18.26 -22.63 -29.39
C ILE A 288 -17.39 -21.56 -30.05
N PHE A 289 -16.19 -21.31 -29.50
CA PHE A 289 -15.24 -20.38 -30.08
C PHE A 289 -14.82 -20.74 -31.52
N ASP A 290 -14.58 -22.02 -31.82
CA ASP A 290 -14.18 -22.51 -33.12
C ASP A 290 -15.34 -22.49 -34.13
N LYS A 291 -16.63 -22.51 -33.66
CA LYS A 291 -17.83 -22.36 -34.50
C LYS A 291 -17.93 -20.95 -35.13
N TRP A 292 -17.34 -19.94 -34.51
CA TRP A 292 -17.46 -18.55 -34.95
C TRP A 292 -16.49 -18.21 -36.08
N ASP A 293 -16.99 -18.01 -37.30
CA ASP A 293 -16.18 -17.53 -38.44
C ASP A 293 -16.05 -16.00 -38.38
N GLU A 294 -14.83 -15.50 -38.30
CA GLU A 294 -14.54 -14.06 -38.20
C GLU A 294 -15.05 -13.25 -39.41
N LYS A 295 -15.18 -13.89 -40.58
CA LYS A 295 -15.63 -13.21 -41.79
C LYS A 295 -17.14 -12.92 -41.83
N VAL A 296 -17.90 -13.60 -40.98
CA VAL A 296 -19.38 -13.55 -40.96
C VAL A 296 -19.90 -12.83 -39.70
N LEU A 297 -19.04 -12.65 -38.69
CA LEU A 297 -19.42 -12.02 -37.41
C LEU A 297 -19.60 -10.51 -37.54
N PRO A 298 -20.62 -9.91 -36.89
CA PRO A 298 -20.74 -8.46 -36.70
C PRO A 298 -19.52 -7.86 -35.98
N ASP A 299 -19.20 -6.62 -36.25
CA ASP A 299 -18.01 -5.92 -35.72
C ASP A 299 -17.84 -6.05 -34.21
N PHE A 300 -18.93 -5.91 -33.45
CA PHE A 300 -18.85 -6.01 -31.99
C PHE A 300 -18.58 -7.46 -31.53
N MET A 301 -19.11 -8.47 -32.21
CA MET A 301 -18.84 -9.90 -31.95
C MET A 301 -17.41 -10.29 -32.34
N GLN A 302 -16.85 -9.67 -33.39
CA GLN A 302 -15.43 -9.83 -33.72
C GLN A 302 -14.54 -9.32 -32.56
N LYS A 303 -14.87 -8.17 -31.95
CA LYS A 303 -14.16 -7.63 -30.79
C LYS A 303 -14.31 -8.53 -29.56
N ILE A 304 -15.51 -9.11 -29.34
CA ILE A 304 -15.71 -10.12 -28.28
C ILE A 304 -14.85 -11.36 -28.56
N LYS A 305 -14.84 -11.86 -29.81
CA LYS A 305 -13.99 -13.00 -30.20
C LYS A 305 -12.50 -12.68 -29.99
N GLN A 306 -12.04 -11.48 -30.30
CA GLN A 306 -10.66 -11.03 -30.00
C GLN A 306 -10.37 -11.05 -28.50
N ALA A 307 -11.30 -10.56 -27.66
CA ALA A 307 -11.15 -10.61 -26.21
C ALA A 307 -11.08 -12.06 -25.68
N LEU A 308 -11.92 -12.96 -26.22
CA LEU A 308 -11.89 -14.39 -25.90
C LEU A 308 -10.62 -15.08 -26.40
N LYS A 309 -10.06 -14.64 -27.54
CA LYS A 309 -8.79 -15.14 -28.06
C LYS A 309 -7.63 -14.81 -27.11
N ILE A 310 -7.61 -13.62 -26.53
CA ILE A 310 -6.63 -13.25 -25.50
C ILE A 310 -6.76 -14.18 -24.28
N LEU A 311 -7.98 -14.50 -23.84
CA LEU A 311 -8.22 -15.45 -22.75
C LEU A 311 -7.69 -16.85 -23.05
N LYS A 312 -7.81 -17.34 -24.31
CA LYS A 312 -7.37 -18.67 -24.73
C LYS A 312 -5.86 -18.74 -25.01
N LEU A 313 -5.29 -17.72 -25.64
CA LEU A 313 -3.86 -17.68 -26.01
C LEU A 313 -2.95 -17.50 -24.81
N SER A 314 -3.44 -16.85 -23.78
CA SER A 314 -2.68 -16.55 -22.59
C SER A 314 -2.27 -17.80 -21.80
N GLU A 315 -2.89 -18.96 -21.99
CA GLU A 315 -2.41 -20.25 -21.45
C GLU A 315 -1.21 -20.84 -22.22
N GLN A 316 -1.01 -20.47 -23.48
CA GLN A 316 -0.02 -21.11 -24.37
C GLN A 316 1.19 -20.24 -24.71
N ASP A 317 1.06 -18.91 -24.65
CA ASP A 317 2.15 -18.01 -24.98
C ASP A 317 3.00 -17.68 -23.75
N VAL A 318 4.22 -18.21 -23.74
CA VAL A 318 5.24 -17.81 -22.77
C VAL A 318 5.68 -16.38 -23.10
N TYR A 319 5.11 -15.39 -22.42
CA TYR A 319 5.63 -14.03 -22.50
C TYR A 319 7.11 -14.04 -22.06
N PRO A 320 8.03 -13.56 -22.89
CA PRO A 320 9.44 -13.58 -22.54
C PRO A 320 9.65 -12.74 -21.27
N GLU A 321 10.33 -13.33 -20.27
CA GLU A 321 10.75 -12.58 -19.09
C GLU A 321 11.58 -11.38 -19.51
N TYR A 322 11.07 -10.19 -19.22
CA TYR A 322 11.82 -8.96 -19.40
C TYR A 322 12.91 -8.87 -18.33
N LYS A 323 14.15 -9.15 -18.71
CA LYS A 323 15.34 -9.03 -17.83
C LYS A 323 15.95 -7.64 -17.99
N GLU A 324 15.40 -6.65 -17.33
CA GLU A 324 16.12 -5.38 -17.16
C GLU A 324 17.27 -5.53 -16.16
N ASN A 325 18.35 -4.80 -16.42
CA ASN A 325 19.49 -4.76 -15.52
C ASN A 325 19.08 -4.07 -14.21
N ILE A 326 19.04 -4.82 -13.12
CA ILE A 326 18.64 -4.37 -11.77
C ILE A 326 19.39 -3.10 -11.36
N LEU A 327 20.69 -3.02 -11.67
CA LEU A 327 21.52 -1.87 -11.33
C LEU A 327 21.08 -0.61 -12.08
N HIS A 328 20.68 -0.76 -13.34
CA HIS A 328 20.22 0.35 -14.16
C HIS A 328 18.91 0.95 -13.61
N GLN A 329 17.96 0.11 -13.20
CA GLN A 329 16.70 0.56 -12.57
C GLN A 329 16.91 1.26 -11.23
N ILE A 330 17.86 0.76 -10.41
CA ILE A 330 18.19 1.37 -9.11
C ILE A 330 18.82 2.75 -9.30
N LEU A 331 19.63 2.93 -10.35
CA LEU A 331 20.34 4.17 -10.62
C LEU A 331 19.56 5.19 -11.46
N GLN A 332 18.45 4.80 -12.07
CA GLN A 332 17.56 5.74 -12.77
C GLN A 332 16.76 6.59 -11.76
N ILE A 333 17.33 7.76 -11.43
CA ILE A 333 16.69 8.76 -10.60
C ILE A 333 16.08 9.83 -11.50
N ASP A 334 14.74 9.86 -11.58
CA ASP A 334 14.04 10.95 -12.26
C ASP A 334 13.93 12.16 -11.32
N THR A 335 14.77 13.16 -11.56
CA THR A 335 14.83 14.40 -10.77
C THR A 335 13.61 15.29 -10.93
N LYS A 336 12.79 15.06 -11.97
CA LYS A 336 11.54 15.80 -12.21
C LYS A 336 10.35 15.16 -11.49
N SER A 337 10.49 13.92 -11.04
CA SER A 337 9.40 13.18 -10.39
C SER A 337 9.00 13.79 -9.05
N LEU A 338 7.70 13.68 -8.71
CA LEU A 338 7.19 14.06 -7.39
C LEU A 338 7.84 13.24 -6.27
N SER A 339 8.19 11.98 -6.54
CA SER A 339 8.91 11.11 -5.60
C SER A 339 10.28 11.67 -5.25
N PHE A 340 11.02 12.25 -6.21
CA PHE A 340 12.30 12.90 -5.97
C PHE A 340 12.15 14.17 -5.11
N LYS A 341 11.21 15.05 -5.47
CA LYS A 341 10.93 16.27 -4.69
C LYS A 341 10.59 15.94 -3.24
N PHE A 342 9.76 14.94 -3.02
CA PHE A 342 9.39 14.49 -1.68
C PHE A 342 10.58 13.88 -0.93
N ALA A 343 11.36 12.99 -1.58
CA ALA A 343 12.53 12.37 -0.97
C ALA A 343 13.59 13.40 -0.55
N MET A 344 13.86 14.40 -1.39
CA MET A 344 14.77 15.50 -1.07
C MET A 344 14.31 16.28 0.17
N ARG A 345 13.03 16.63 0.23
CA ARG A 345 12.44 17.34 1.38
C ARG A 345 12.57 16.55 2.68
N VAL A 346 12.18 15.28 2.68
CA VAL A 346 12.31 14.40 3.86
C VAL A 346 13.78 14.28 4.27
N THR A 347 14.67 14.09 3.31
CA THR A 347 16.10 13.91 3.57
C THR A 347 16.70 15.15 4.23
N ILE A 348 16.47 16.32 3.68
CA ILE A 348 17.02 17.58 4.22
C ILE A 348 16.52 17.81 5.64
N LEU A 349 15.19 17.74 5.84
CA LEU A 349 14.60 18.06 7.14
C LEU A 349 14.96 17.03 8.22
N LEU A 350 14.91 15.74 7.88
CA LEU A 350 15.16 14.70 8.87
C LEU A 350 16.65 14.54 9.19
N SER A 351 17.54 14.68 8.19
CA SER A 351 19.00 14.62 8.43
C SER A 351 19.49 15.82 9.20
N ALA A 352 18.96 17.02 8.94
CA ALA A 352 19.28 18.22 9.71
C ALA A 352 18.82 18.09 11.17
N ALA A 353 17.60 17.59 11.40
CA ALA A 353 17.09 17.38 12.75
C ALA A 353 17.88 16.30 13.50
N LEU A 354 18.25 15.21 12.82
CA LEU A 354 19.08 14.16 13.40
C LEU A 354 20.47 14.70 13.77
N PHE A 355 21.11 15.45 12.88
CA PHE A 355 22.39 16.09 13.15
C PHE A 355 22.29 17.04 14.33
N TYR A 356 21.29 17.93 14.34
CA TYR A 356 21.08 18.88 15.44
C TYR A 356 20.89 18.15 16.77
N THR A 357 20.05 17.11 16.80
CA THR A 357 19.77 16.32 18.00
C THR A 357 21.03 15.62 18.54
N THR A 358 21.84 15.05 17.66
CA THR A 358 23.04 14.29 18.05
C THR A 358 24.22 15.21 18.38
N PHE A 359 24.42 16.30 17.64
CA PHE A 359 25.52 17.24 17.84
C PHE A 359 25.39 17.99 19.15
N PHE A 360 24.19 18.43 19.50
CA PHE A 360 23.92 19.13 20.76
C PHE A 360 23.55 18.21 21.93
N ASN A 361 23.60 16.88 21.75
CA ASN A 361 23.25 15.86 22.74
C ASN A 361 21.89 16.13 23.43
N LEU A 362 20.87 16.47 22.65
CA LEU A 362 19.55 16.81 23.18
C LEU A 362 18.85 15.58 23.73
N GLU A 363 18.71 15.47 25.03
CA GLU A 363 18.13 14.33 25.75
C GLU A 363 16.75 13.89 25.18
N TYR A 364 15.91 14.87 24.84
CA TYR A 364 14.56 14.64 24.30
C TYR A 364 14.44 14.93 22.80
N GLY A 365 15.53 15.17 22.09
CA GLY A 365 15.57 15.54 20.67
C GLY A 365 14.95 14.50 19.72
N ARG A 366 14.85 13.23 20.16
CA ARG A 366 14.14 12.18 19.43
C ARG A 366 12.70 12.56 19.07
N TRP A 367 12.02 13.38 19.89
CA TRP A 367 10.65 13.84 19.61
C TRP A 367 10.58 14.78 18.40
N LEU A 368 11.62 15.59 18.17
CA LEU A 368 11.75 16.41 16.97
C LEU A 368 11.80 15.52 15.72
N CYS A 369 12.70 14.55 15.69
CA CYS A 369 12.87 13.64 14.54
C CYS A 369 11.60 12.84 14.25
N PHE A 370 10.95 12.27 15.27
CA PHE A 370 9.68 11.54 15.11
C PHE A 370 8.53 12.44 14.65
N THR A 371 8.53 13.70 15.06
CA THR A 371 7.52 14.67 14.64
C THR A 371 7.72 15.05 13.19
N LEU A 372 8.93 15.34 12.75
CA LEU A 372 9.25 15.63 11.36
C LEU A 372 8.91 14.45 10.45
N LEU A 373 9.34 13.23 10.80
CA LEU A 373 9.00 12.03 10.04
C LEU A 373 7.49 11.86 9.85
N ALA A 374 6.69 12.19 10.86
CA ALA A 374 5.24 12.06 10.79
C ALA A 374 4.54 13.19 10.04
N LEU A 375 5.09 14.41 10.06
CA LEU A 375 4.45 15.62 9.53
C LEU A 375 4.92 16.01 8.13
N VAL A 376 6.11 15.56 7.69
CA VAL A 376 6.55 15.75 6.31
C VAL A 376 5.80 14.78 5.44
N GLN A 377 4.78 15.28 4.72
CA GLN A 377 3.90 14.50 3.85
C GLN A 377 4.15 14.86 2.38
N PRO A 378 3.72 14.03 1.42
CA PRO A 378 3.89 14.32 0.00
C PRO A 378 3.28 15.66 -0.40
N SER A 379 2.01 15.94 -0.07
CA SER A 379 1.37 17.22 -0.35
C SER A 379 1.42 18.19 0.83
N TYR A 380 1.42 19.48 0.51
CA TYR A 380 1.37 20.56 1.50
C TYR A 380 0.06 20.53 2.31
N GLU A 381 -1.05 20.27 1.64
CA GLU A 381 -2.40 20.26 2.23
C GLU A 381 -2.52 19.14 3.27
N GLU A 382 -2.05 17.94 2.94
CA GLU A 382 -2.05 16.79 3.86
C GLU A 382 -1.15 17.06 5.07
N SER A 383 0.04 17.62 4.84
CA SER A 383 0.97 17.97 5.90
C SER A 383 0.36 18.99 6.88
N ASN A 384 -0.27 20.04 6.38
CA ASN A 384 -0.89 21.06 7.21
C ASN A 384 -2.01 20.48 8.09
N LYS A 385 -2.89 19.67 7.51
CA LYS A 385 -3.95 18.96 8.24
C LYS A 385 -3.38 18.06 9.35
N LYS A 386 -2.35 17.26 9.04
CA LYS A 386 -1.71 16.39 10.03
C LYS A 386 -0.98 17.17 11.13
N THR A 387 -0.41 18.33 10.80
CA THR A 387 0.27 19.19 11.79
C THR A 387 -0.71 19.66 12.86
N TRP A 388 -1.87 20.16 12.48
CA TRP A 388 -2.93 20.55 13.41
C TRP A 388 -3.43 19.37 14.25
N MET A 389 -3.72 18.24 13.63
CA MET A 389 -4.16 17.04 14.34
C MET A 389 -3.12 16.52 15.33
N ARG A 390 -1.82 16.62 14.99
CA ARG A 390 -0.75 16.22 15.89
C ARG A 390 -0.62 17.16 17.08
N PHE A 391 -0.69 18.46 16.82
CA PHE A 391 -0.62 19.46 17.87
C PHE A 391 -1.75 19.28 18.88
N THR A 392 -3.01 19.27 18.42
CA THR A 392 -4.19 19.08 19.29
C THR A 392 -4.15 17.73 20.01
N GLY A 393 -3.87 16.64 19.31
CA GLY A 393 -3.76 15.30 19.90
C GLY A 393 -2.63 15.20 20.94
N THR A 394 -1.49 15.86 20.73
CA THR A 394 -0.40 15.89 21.71
C THR A 394 -0.81 16.69 22.94
N LEU A 395 -1.42 17.86 22.78
CA LEU A 395 -1.85 18.71 23.89
C LEU A 395 -2.87 17.98 24.79
N PHE A 396 -3.93 17.43 24.20
CA PHE A 396 -4.91 16.64 24.95
C PHE A 396 -4.29 15.39 25.58
N GLY A 397 -3.38 14.71 24.87
CA GLY A 397 -2.68 13.55 25.38
C GLY A 397 -1.80 13.86 26.59
N VAL A 398 -1.13 15.02 26.63
CA VAL A 398 -0.34 15.50 27.76
C VAL A 398 -1.25 15.81 28.96
N ILE A 399 -2.35 16.50 28.74
CA ILE A 399 -3.30 16.82 29.83
C ILE A 399 -3.84 15.52 30.45
N LEU A 400 -4.29 14.58 29.62
CA LEU A 400 -4.80 13.29 30.12
C LEU A 400 -3.71 12.48 30.83
N PHE A 401 -2.49 12.45 30.29
CA PHE A 401 -1.35 11.83 30.93
C PHE A 401 -1.09 12.41 32.32
N LEU A 402 -1.03 13.73 32.46
CA LEU A 402 -0.79 14.37 33.74
C LEU A 402 -1.90 14.04 34.76
N ILE A 403 -3.17 14.06 34.37
CA ILE A 403 -4.28 13.67 35.23
C ILE A 403 -4.14 12.21 35.68
N LEU A 404 -3.99 11.28 34.75
CA LEU A 404 -3.92 9.84 35.03
C LEU A 404 -2.71 9.50 35.93
N PHE A 405 -1.54 10.06 35.64
CA PHE A 405 -0.30 9.75 36.37
C PHE A 405 -0.18 10.50 37.71
N THR A 406 -1.01 11.51 37.94
CA THR A 406 -1.16 12.15 39.27
C THR A 406 -2.08 11.30 40.15
N ILE A 407 -3.16 10.76 39.62
CA ILE A 407 -4.11 9.90 40.36
C ILE A 407 -3.47 8.53 40.64
N PHE A 408 -2.88 7.89 39.63
CA PHE A 408 -2.32 6.53 39.71
C PHE A 408 -0.79 6.60 39.92
N LYS A 409 -0.35 6.50 41.18
CA LYS A 409 1.08 6.65 41.53
C LYS A 409 1.87 5.33 41.49
N SER A 410 1.21 4.16 41.59
CA SER A 410 1.93 2.88 41.60
C SER A 410 2.48 2.50 40.20
N SER A 411 3.67 1.90 40.17
CA SER A 411 4.31 1.47 38.91
C SER A 411 3.44 0.48 38.15
N THR A 412 2.76 -0.42 38.86
CA THR A 412 1.84 -1.40 38.25
C THR A 412 0.66 -0.72 37.59
N SER A 413 0.01 0.24 38.28
CA SER A 413 -1.13 0.99 37.71
C SER A 413 -0.72 1.80 36.47
N ARG A 414 0.47 2.44 36.50
CA ARG A 414 1.02 3.18 35.36
C ARG A 414 1.29 2.27 34.16
N THR A 415 1.86 1.09 34.41
CA THR A 415 2.07 0.09 33.36
C THR A 415 0.75 -0.38 32.77
N LEU A 416 -0.27 -0.62 33.58
CA LEU A 416 -1.63 -0.98 33.11
C LEU A 416 -2.24 0.12 32.27
N ILE A 417 -2.11 1.40 32.66
CA ILE A 417 -2.60 2.53 31.84
C ILE A 417 -1.94 2.54 30.47
N VAL A 418 -0.62 2.34 30.39
CA VAL A 418 0.10 2.27 29.11
C VAL A 418 -0.41 1.08 28.26
N MET A 419 -0.62 -0.09 28.86
CA MET A 419 -1.13 -1.28 28.17
C MET A 419 -2.57 -1.08 27.65
N ILE A 420 -3.47 -0.58 28.50
CA ILE A 420 -4.86 -0.28 28.13
C ILE A 420 -4.90 0.74 27.01
N THR A 421 -4.13 1.84 27.14
CA THR A 421 -4.09 2.89 26.11
C THR A 421 -3.52 2.36 24.80
N SER A 422 -2.56 1.42 24.85
CA SER A 422 -2.03 0.75 23.67
C SER A 422 -3.08 -0.11 22.95
N TYR A 423 -3.88 -0.84 23.71
CA TYR A 423 -4.98 -1.62 23.16
C TYR A 423 -6.08 -0.73 22.57
N VAL A 424 -6.49 0.30 23.30
CA VAL A 424 -7.52 1.26 22.85
C VAL A 424 -7.09 2.00 21.58
N ASN A 425 -5.79 2.30 21.42
CA ASN A 425 -5.25 2.94 20.23
C ASN A 425 -5.52 2.17 18.92
N MET A 426 -5.69 0.83 19.00
CA MET A 426 -5.97 0.00 17.83
C MET A 426 -7.37 0.24 17.24
N PHE A 427 -8.28 0.87 18.00
CA PHE A 427 -9.64 1.17 17.55
C PHE A 427 -9.79 2.57 16.95
N PHE A 428 -8.82 3.43 17.13
CA PHE A 428 -8.87 4.78 16.57
C PHE A 428 -8.50 4.80 15.09
N ASN A 429 -9.37 5.40 14.26
CA ASN A 429 -9.09 5.64 12.84
C ASN A 429 -8.55 7.06 12.59
N ARG A 430 -9.03 8.04 13.37
CA ARG A 430 -8.60 9.44 13.25
C ARG A 430 -7.22 9.64 13.84
N TYR A 431 -6.39 10.41 13.13
CA TYR A 431 -4.99 10.64 13.50
C TYR A 431 -4.83 11.38 14.83
N ASP A 432 -5.69 12.37 15.13
CA ASP A 432 -5.66 13.12 16.40
C ASP A 432 -5.90 12.21 17.62
N TYR A 433 -6.88 11.30 17.56
CA TYR A 433 -7.14 10.33 18.64
C TYR A 433 -5.99 9.34 18.80
N LYS A 434 -5.39 8.88 17.70
CA LYS A 434 -4.15 8.09 17.75
C LYS A 434 -3.03 8.85 18.46
N MET A 435 -2.92 10.16 18.24
CA MET A 435 -1.89 10.99 18.87
C MET A 435 -2.12 11.19 20.36
N ILE A 436 -3.36 11.29 20.82
CA ILE A 436 -3.68 11.30 22.26
C ILE A 436 -3.14 10.03 22.92
N ALA A 437 -3.54 8.87 22.42
CA ALA A 437 -3.12 7.58 22.94
C ALA A 437 -1.59 7.39 22.88
N THR A 438 -0.98 7.69 21.74
CA THR A 438 0.48 7.57 21.55
C THR A 438 1.25 8.52 22.48
N THR A 439 0.69 9.69 22.80
CA THR A 439 1.31 10.62 23.74
C THR A 439 1.29 10.05 25.16
N ILE A 440 0.18 9.50 25.63
CA ILE A 440 0.07 8.86 26.94
C ILE A 440 1.05 7.67 27.04
N GLN A 441 1.09 6.81 26.02
CA GLN A 441 1.99 5.65 25.97
C GLN A 441 3.46 6.04 26.06
N SER A 442 3.88 7.00 25.25
CA SER A 442 5.28 7.39 25.14
C SER A 442 5.76 8.20 26.32
N LEU A 443 4.91 9.03 26.93
CA LEU A 443 5.22 9.72 28.19
C LEU A 443 5.22 8.71 29.35
N GLY A 444 4.23 7.83 29.41
CA GLY A 444 4.15 6.77 30.40
C GLY A 444 5.39 5.88 30.42
N ALA A 445 5.86 5.44 29.25
CA ALA A 445 7.07 4.65 29.12
C ALA A 445 8.35 5.41 29.53
N ALA A 446 8.38 6.74 29.37
CA ALA A 446 9.54 7.57 29.70
C ALA A 446 9.63 7.94 31.19
N VAL A 447 8.51 7.89 31.94
CA VAL A 447 8.43 8.42 33.33
C VAL A 447 8.75 7.37 34.39
N ILE A 448 9.08 6.13 34.01
CA ILE A 448 9.44 5.05 34.95
C ILE A 448 10.72 5.38 35.78
N GLY A 449 11.12 6.64 35.94
CA GLY A 449 12.30 7.05 36.71
C GLY A 449 12.56 8.55 36.82
N THR A 450 11.70 9.40 36.25
CA THR A 450 11.88 10.86 36.21
C THR A 450 10.61 11.63 36.57
N THR A 451 10.73 12.94 36.81
CA THR A 451 9.56 13.82 37.03
C THR A 451 8.78 13.97 35.72
N GLY A 452 7.54 13.46 35.71
CA GLY A 452 6.68 13.44 34.52
C GLY A 452 6.43 14.79 33.87
N LEU A 453 6.50 15.88 34.62
CA LEU A 453 6.28 17.23 34.13
C LEU A 453 7.37 17.68 33.15
N ILE A 454 8.65 17.46 33.48
CA ILE A 454 9.79 17.85 32.62
C ILE A 454 9.73 17.11 31.30
N VAL A 455 9.45 15.80 31.33
CA VAL A 455 9.32 14.97 30.10
C VAL A 455 8.15 15.46 29.24
N ALA A 456 7.02 15.82 29.88
CA ALA A 456 5.84 16.34 29.20
C ALA A 456 6.11 17.70 28.52
N GLN A 457 6.77 18.62 29.23
CA GLN A 457 7.16 19.95 28.70
C GLN A 457 8.10 19.82 27.50
N ASN A 458 9.14 19.00 27.61
CA ASN A 458 10.08 18.76 26.50
C ASN A 458 9.36 18.13 25.28
N ARG A 459 8.42 17.18 25.50
CA ARG A 459 7.65 16.63 24.42
C ARG A 459 6.83 17.69 23.68
N VAL A 460 6.11 18.55 24.42
CA VAL A 460 5.33 19.64 23.80
C VAL A 460 6.25 20.59 23.03
N GLY A 461 7.36 20.99 23.62
CA GLY A 461 8.34 21.90 23.00
C GLY A 461 8.91 21.32 21.69
N PHE A 462 9.38 20.07 21.69
CA PHE A 462 9.93 19.44 20.48
C PHE A 462 8.85 19.10 19.43
N VAL A 463 7.61 18.81 19.83
CA VAL A 463 6.49 18.62 18.88
C VAL A 463 6.12 19.96 18.23
N LEU A 464 6.11 21.06 19.00
CA LEU A 464 5.88 22.41 18.45
C LEU A 464 7.00 22.80 17.48
N LEU A 465 8.27 22.66 17.90
CA LEU A 465 9.41 22.94 17.03
C LEU A 465 9.37 22.10 15.75
N GLY A 466 9.13 20.81 15.89
CA GLY A 466 8.98 19.91 14.75
C GLY A 466 7.82 20.28 13.83
N GLY A 467 6.69 20.72 14.39
CA GLY A 467 5.55 21.24 13.64
C GLY A 467 5.88 22.50 12.83
N ILE A 468 6.58 23.46 13.44
CA ILE A 468 7.03 24.68 12.75
C ILE A 468 8.02 24.34 11.63
N VAL A 469 9.04 23.52 11.93
CA VAL A 469 10.04 23.11 10.91
C VAL A 469 9.39 22.32 9.77
N ALA A 470 8.46 21.40 10.07
CA ALA A 470 7.70 20.67 9.06
C ALA A 470 6.85 21.62 8.19
N PHE A 471 6.14 22.57 8.82
CA PHE A 471 5.32 23.55 8.12
C PHE A 471 6.14 24.40 7.15
N LEU A 472 7.26 24.96 7.63
CA LEU A 472 8.17 25.76 6.81
C LEU A 472 8.80 24.91 5.68
N GLY A 473 9.27 23.70 6.02
CA GLY A 473 9.86 22.80 5.04
C GLY A 473 8.89 22.36 3.95
N ASN A 474 7.65 22.01 4.33
CA ASN A 474 6.62 21.62 3.34
C ASN A 474 6.17 22.82 2.48
N ARG A 475 6.27 24.04 2.99
CA ARG A 475 5.90 25.26 2.27
C ARG A 475 6.99 25.75 1.30
N TYR A 476 8.27 25.62 1.68
CA TYR A 476 9.36 26.26 0.94
C TYR A 476 10.35 25.30 0.30
N LEU A 477 10.47 24.03 0.79
CA LEU A 477 11.40 23.05 0.24
C LEU A 477 10.66 22.06 -0.66
N PHE A 478 10.96 22.06 -1.94
CA PHE A 478 10.39 21.11 -2.90
C PHE A 478 8.88 20.92 -2.73
N THR A 479 8.16 22.02 -2.61
CA THR A 479 6.71 22.02 -2.34
C THR A 479 5.96 21.29 -3.45
N ILE A 480 4.98 20.49 -3.06
CA ILE A 480 4.05 19.79 -3.95
C ILE A 480 2.65 20.13 -3.47
N ARG A 481 1.84 20.76 -4.32
CA ARG A 481 0.42 21.03 -4.07
C ARG A 481 -0.44 19.92 -4.68
N GLU A 482 -1.60 19.65 -4.09
CA GLU A 482 -2.51 18.62 -4.64
C GLU A 482 -2.86 18.84 -6.11
N LYS A 483 -3.07 20.10 -6.52
CA LYS A 483 -3.34 20.44 -7.92
C LYS A 483 -2.16 20.09 -8.84
N GLU A 484 -0.92 20.37 -8.42
CA GLU A 484 0.29 20.02 -9.18
C GLU A 484 0.48 18.51 -9.27
N ALA A 485 0.20 17.80 -8.15
CA ALA A 485 0.24 16.35 -8.12
C ALA A 485 -0.79 15.72 -9.06
N HIS A 486 -2.01 16.25 -9.09
CA HIS A 486 -3.04 15.79 -10.02
C HIS A 486 -2.61 16.01 -11.48
N THR A 487 -2.16 17.21 -11.83
CA THR A 487 -1.69 17.53 -13.20
C THR A 487 -0.54 16.60 -13.61
N TYR A 488 0.47 16.42 -12.74
CA TYR A 488 1.58 15.50 -13.00
C TYR A 488 1.12 14.06 -13.26
N LEU A 489 0.16 13.56 -12.46
CA LEU A 489 -0.37 12.20 -12.63
C LEU A 489 -1.17 12.04 -13.92
N MET A 490 -1.91 13.09 -14.33
CA MET A 490 -2.62 13.09 -15.61
C MET A 490 -1.64 13.15 -16.78
N ASP A 491 -0.59 13.98 -16.72
CA ASP A 491 0.47 14.02 -17.73
C ASP A 491 1.19 12.66 -17.84
N LEU A 492 1.41 12.00 -16.70
CA LEU A 492 2.00 10.67 -16.66
C LEU A 492 1.09 9.61 -17.30
N TYR A 493 -0.23 9.69 -17.04
CA TYR A 493 -1.23 8.83 -17.68
C TYR A 493 -1.24 9.03 -19.20
N GLU A 494 -1.29 10.28 -19.68
CA GLU A 494 -1.29 10.57 -21.12
C GLU A 494 0.02 10.11 -21.80
N LYS A 495 1.15 10.21 -21.09
CA LYS A 495 2.44 9.65 -21.56
C LYS A 495 2.37 8.14 -21.72
N TYR A 496 1.85 7.42 -20.73
CA TYR A 496 1.71 5.96 -20.80
C TYR A 496 0.70 5.54 -21.87
N LYS A 497 -0.41 6.28 -22.02
CA LYS A 497 -1.38 6.08 -23.09
C LYS A 497 -0.71 6.21 -24.46
N HIS A 498 0.12 7.22 -24.65
CA HIS A 498 0.85 7.40 -25.90
C HIS A 498 1.80 6.23 -26.19
N TYR A 499 2.46 5.68 -25.19
CA TYR A 499 3.28 4.48 -25.35
C TYR A 499 2.45 3.26 -25.75
N LEU A 500 1.28 3.06 -25.15
CA LEU A 500 0.37 1.96 -25.51
C LEU A 500 -0.12 2.06 -26.96
N LEU A 501 -0.39 3.26 -27.44
CA LEU A 501 -0.78 3.50 -28.84
C LEU A 501 0.38 3.37 -29.83
N GLY A 502 1.61 3.48 -29.37
CA GLY A 502 2.85 3.38 -30.16
C GLY A 502 3.41 1.96 -30.34
N ASN A 503 2.63 0.90 -30.07
CA ASN A 503 3.03 -0.51 -30.18
C ASN A 503 4.26 -0.86 -29.31
N GLU A 504 4.18 -0.60 -28.02
CA GLU A 504 5.19 -0.99 -27.05
C GLU A 504 5.40 -2.51 -27.01
N LYS A 505 6.67 -2.94 -26.93
CA LYS A 505 7.06 -4.35 -26.88
C LYS A 505 6.51 -5.09 -25.64
N TYR A 506 6.27 -4.37 -24.53
CA TYR A 506 5.78 -4.93 -23.27
C TYR A 506 4.61 -4.10 -22.72
N PRO A 507 3.42 -4.20 -23.35
CA PRO A 507 2.30 -3.32 -22.99
C PRO A 507 1.80 -3.54 -21.57
N HIS A 508 1.90 -4.75 -21.01
CA HIS A 508 1.35 -5.10 -19.69
C HIS A 508 1.89 -4.23 -18.55
N THR A 509 3.19 -3.95 -18.55
CA THR A 509 3.79 -3.07 -17.54
C THR A 509 3.27 -1.64 -17.67
N VAL A 510 3.19 -1.15 -18.91
CA VAL A 510 2.68 0.20 -19.20
C VAL A 510 1.20 0.32 -18.86
N ILE A 511 0.41 -0.72 -19.11
CA ILE A 511 -1.01 -0.81 -18.74
C ILE A 511 -1.20 -0.65 -17.22
N VAL A 512 -0.42 -1.39 -16.43
CA VAL A 512 -0.50 -1.33 -14.96
C VAL A 512 -0.04 0.03 -14.43
N GLU A 513 1.00 0.62 -15.01
CA GLU A 513 1.48 1.96 -14.65
C GLU A 513 0.47 3.06 -15.03
N ALA A 514 -0.14 2.98 -16.22
CA ALA A 514 -1.18 3.89 -16.68
C ALA A 514 -2.40 3.84 -15.75
N TYR A 515 -2.86 2.63 -15.40
CA TYR A 515 -3.95 2.47 -14.46
C TYR A 515 -3.63 3.10 -13.10
N HIS A 516 -2.42 2.86 -12.61
CA HIS A 516 -2.01 3.36 -11.30
C HIS A 516 -1.90 4.90 -11.27
N ALA A 517 -1.42 5.53 -12.36
CA ALA A 517 -1.41 6.98 -12.50
C ALA A 517 -2.84 7.55 -12.48
N LEU A 518 -3.76 6.91 -13.22
CA LEU A 518 -5.17 7.29 -13.30
C LEU A 518 -5.88 7.15 -11.94
N GLU A 519 -5.71 6.01 -11.26
CA GLU A 519 -6.28 5.76 -9.92
C GLU A 519 -5.80 6.81 -8.91
N MET A 520 -4.52 7.14 -8.95
CA MET A 520 -3.94 8.15 -8.04
C MET A 520 -4.40 9.57 -8.37
N ALA A 521 -4.66 9.87 -9.64
CA ALA A 521 -5.29 11.14 -10.03
C ALA A 521 -6.72 11.25 -9.50
N GLY A 522 -7.42 10.11 -9.34
CA GLY A 522 -8.81 10.05 -8.90
C GLY A 522 -9.81 10.43 -10.00
N ASP A 523 -9.45 10.18 -11.26
CA ASP A 523 -10.31 10.46 -12.43
C ASP A 523 -10.96 9.17 -12.96
N ASP A 524 -12.02 8.73 -12.28
CA ASP A 524 -12.77 7.52 -12.65
C ASP A 524 -13.48 7.64 -14.02
N ASN A 525 -13.63 8.85 -14.56
CA ASN A 525 -14.29 9.06 -15.86
C ASN A 525 -13.45 8.53 -17.02
N LYS A 526 -12.13 8.52 -16.89
CA LYS A 526 -11.20 7.99 -17.90
C LYS A 526 -11.01 6.47 -17.85
N TYR A 527 -11.67 5.77 -16.95
CA TYR A 527 -11.54 4.31 -16.81
C TYR A 527 -11.85 3.56 -18.11
N ARG A 528 -12.94 3.93 -18.79
CA ARG A 528 -13.35 3.31 -20.05
C ARG A 528 -12.35 3.61 -21.19
N GLU A 529 -11.81 4.81 -21.24
CA GLU A 529 -10.75 5.17 -22.19
C GLU A 529 -9.49 4.33 -21.96
N TRP A 530 -9.03 4.24 -20.72
CA TRP A 530 -7.91 3.40 -20.33
C TRP A 530 -8.13 1.93 -20.71
N LEU A 531 -9.31 1.37 -20.44
CA LEU A 531 -9.66 -0.02 -20.77
C LEU A 531 -9.58 -0.27 -22.28
N ASN A 532 -10.11 0.65 -23.09
CA ASN A 532 -10.09 0.52 -24.55
C ASN A 532 -8.66 0.54 -25.09
N VAL A 533 -7.87 1.53 -24.70
CA VAL A 533 -6.46 1.66 -25.13
C VAL A 533 -5.63 0.44 -24.67
N SER A 534 -5.86 -0.04 -23.45
CA SER A 534 -5.17 -1.22 -22.92
C SER A 534 -5.53 -2.49 -23.69
N PHE A 535 -6.79 -2.66 -24.02
CA PHE A 535 -7.26 -3.80 -24.84
C PHE A 535 -6.68 -3.76 -26.25
N ASP A 536 -6.71 -2.60 -26.91
CA ASP A 536 -6.17 -2.42 -28.25
C ASP A 536 -4.65 -2.72 -28.28
N ALA A 537 -3.91 -2.31 -27.25
CA ALA A 537 -2.49 -2.63 -27.12
C ALA A 537 -2.19 -4.12 -26.92
N LEU A 538 -3.14 -4.88 -26.33
CA LEU A 538 -3.02 -6.33 -26.16
C LEU A 538 -3.42 -7.12 -27.41
N THR A 539 -4.29 -6.55 -28.25
CA THR A 539 -4.81 -7.21 -29.48
C THR A 539 -3.95 -6.96 -30.72
N ASN A 540 -3.18 -5.86 -30.74
CA ASN A 540 -2.26 -5.54 -31.83
C ASN A 540 -0.86 -6.10 -31.50
N PRO A 541 -0.56 -7.38 -31.86
CA PRO A 541 0.78 -7.90 -31.66
C PRO A 541 1.75 -7.12 -32.54
N ILE A 542 2.91 -6.83 -32.00
CA ILE A 542 4.04 -6.22 -32.68
C ILE A 542 4.30 -6.99 -33.97
N GLN A 543 4.11 -6.35 -35.12
CA GLN A 543 4.61 -6.82 -36.40
C GLN A 543 6.12 -6.88 -36.43
#